data_1c7adfa273fde3d66eeab300d849a4cd
#
_entry.id   1c7adfa273fde3d66eeab300d849a4cd
#
_cell.length_a   1.000
_cell.length_b   1.000
_cell.length_c   1.000
_cell.angle_alpha   90.00
_cell.angle_beta   90.00
_cell.angle_gamma   90.00
#
_symmetry.space_group_name_H-M   'P 1'
#
loop_
_entity.id
_entity.type
_entity.pdbx_description
1 polymer ?
#
loop_
_entity_poly.entity_id
_entity_poly.type
_entity_poly.pdbx_seq_one_letter_code
_entity_poly.pdbx_strand_id
1 'polypeptide(L)'
;MLLRKVVVPAISCLLLAACGGSAAPASPSATSAAPAKPSVAASTASAAAKPGDKLVVVYSTIASLYLPLWMCSDGGVCARNGLDVQVQLMPSSSPALAALLANEIQVFQASGSDVLSAAAGGADLVALATMAPVYPYKLEVSPDIKTPADLKGKKLGIGSIGDTSDVASRLALRSFGLQAEKDVALVAVGGVPQRVAALKSGAVQGTVSSPPSNLNLEKLGFHSLVDIATLGGSSANQVVTVKRDWLNAHKDVAQRYIDSMLQSVAKTKADKAQSIALLKKYYKSNDDAAMSFAYDYATKEAISSQPFPKVEQFADAVATLSKTNPKIATFDVSKILDPSFVQSAVNRHLDTQPVP
;
A
#
# COMPACT_ATOMS: atom_id res chain seq x y z
N MET A 1 -36.11 -35.37 13.46
CA MET A 1 -37.57 -35.30 13.19
C MET A 1 -37.96 -33.83 13.19
N LEU A 2 -38.46 -33.34 12.10
CA LEU A 2 -39.11 -32.12 11.63
C LEU A 2 -38.27 -31.28 10.65
N LEU A 3 -38.48 -31.61 9.37
CA LEU A 3 -38.25 -30.73 8.22
C LEU A 3 -39.24 -29.55 8.27
N ARG A 4 -38.77 -28.34 7.99
CA ARG A 4 -39.62 -27.23 7.57
C ARG A 4 -39.21 -26.75 6.19
N LYS A 5 -40.06 -27.08 5.22
CA LYS A 5 -40.07 -26.56 3.85
C LYS A 5 -40.53 -25.12 3.88
N VAL A 6 -39.87 -24.22 3.13
CA VAL A 6 -40.41 -22.91 2.80
C VAL A 6 -40.56 -22.81 1.29
N VAL A 7 -41.76 -22.40 0.91
CA VAL A 7 -42.32 -22.33 -0.43
C VAL A 7 -41.91 -21.00 -1.08
N VAL A 8 -41.57 -21.09 -2.37
CA VAL A 8 -41.36 -19.94 -3.30
C VAL A 8 -42.70 -19.66 -3.99
N PRO A 9 -43.14 -18.41 -4.16
CA PRO A 9 -44.09 -18.07 -5.20
C PRO A 9 -43.42 -17.37 -6.39
N ALA A 10 -43.66 -17.93 -7.56
CA ALA A 10 -43.46 -17.30 -8.85
C ALA A 10 -44.61 -16.30 -9.14
N ILE A 11 -44.31 -15.18 -9.70
CA ILE A 11 -45.32 -14.27 -10.31
C ILE A 11 -44.88 -13.99 -11.76
N SER A 12 -45.82 -14.35 -12.65
CA SER A 12 -45.77 -14.27 -14.10
C SER A 12 -46.08 -12.88 -14.63
N CYS A 13 -45.55 -12.66 -15.81
CA CYS A 13 -45.86 -11.77 -16.95
C CYS A 13 -47.17 -10.99 -16.98
N LEU A 14 -47.08 -9.77 -17.50
CA LEU A 14 -48.05 -9.29 -18.48
C LEU A 14 -47.40 -8.33 -19.49
N LEU A 15 -47.51 -8.71 -20.79
CA LEU A 15 -47.26 -7.92 -22.00
C LEU A 15 -48.46 -7.04 -22.27
N LEU A 16 -48.26 -5.79 -22.70
CA LEU A 16 -49.25 -5.03 -23.47
C LEU A 16 -48.55 -4.19 -24.54
N ALA A 17 -48.83 -4.53 -25.77
CA ALA A 17 -48.53 -3.80 -26.98
C ALA A 17 -49.71 -2.86 -27.31
N ALA A 18 -49.45 -1.66 -27.80
CA ALA A 18 -50.42 -0.89 -28.58
C ALA A 18 -49.71 -0.01 -29.62
N CYS A 19 -50.17 -0.18 -30.85
CA CYS A 19 -49.81 0.52 -32.08
C CYS A 19 -50.49 1.89 -32.21
N GLY A 20 -49.89 2.74 -33.06
CA GLY A 20 -50.73 3.54 -33.97
C GLY A 20 -50.38 5.01 -34.11
N GLY A 21 -50.09 5.46 -35.35
CA GLY A 21 -50.48 6.78 -35.81
C GLY A 21 -49.44 7.60 -36.59
N SER A 22 -49.48 7.43 -37.94
CA SER A 22 -48.80 8.29 -38.93
C SER A 22 -49.49 9.68 -39.06
N ALA A 23 -48.68 10.71 -39.38
CA ALA A 23 -49.01 11.74 -40.39
C ALA A 23 -47.83 12.72 -40.60
N ALA A 24 -47.35 12.84 -41.83
CA ALA A 24 -46.67 14.01 -42.41
C ALA A 24 -47.68 14.70 -43.35
N PRO A 25 -47.37 15.78 -44.12
CA PRO A 25 -46.25 16.74 -44.14
C PRO A 25 -46.71 18.20 -44.29
N ALA A 26 -45.83 19.21 -44.15
CA ALA A 26 -45.91 20.46 -44.92
C ALA A 26 -44.57 21.25 -44.87
N SER A 27 -43.94 21.47 -46.01
CA SER A 27 -43.09 22.62 -46.34
C SER A 27 -43.91 23.54 -47.25
N PRO A 28 -43.54 24.80 -47.60
CA PRO A 28 -42.23 25.45 -47.57
C PRO A 28 -42.26 26.95 -47.16
N SER A 29 -41.09 27.57 -46.95
CA SER A 29 -40.79 28.89 -47.56
C SER A 29 -39.35 29.28 -47.34
N ALA A 30 -38.69 29.61 -48.44
CA ALA A 30 -37.34 30.11 -48.55
C ALA A 30 -37.27 31.60 -48.17
N THR A 31 -36.22 31.99 -47.41
CA THR A 31 -35.71 33.37 -47.43
C THR A 31 -34.18 33.36 -47.42
N SER A 32 -33.68 33.96 -48.50
CA SER A 32 -32.26 34.16 -48.80
C SER A 32 -31.62 35.14 -47.81
N ALA A 33 -30.45 34.81 -47.26
CA ALA A 33 -29.55 35.78 -46.70
C ALA A 33 -28.10 35.32 -46.88
N ALA A 34 -27.22 36.27 -47.22
CA ALA A 34 -25.91 36.18 -47.78
C ALA A 34 -24.84 35.46 -46.91
N PRO A 35 -23.67 35.05 -47.48
CA PRO A 35 -22.71 34.19 -46.85
C PRO A 35 -21.82 34.94 -45.85
N ALA A 36 -21.86 34.53 -44.58
CA ALA A 36 -20.87 34.87 -43.57
C ALA A 36 -19.68 33.90 -43.66
N LYS A 37 -18.45 34.46 -43.69
CA LYS A 37 -17.19 33.69 -43.68
C LYS A 37 -17.14 32.70 -42.50
N PRO A 38 -16.70 31.44 -42.68
CA PRO A 38 -16.46 30.54 -41.57
C PRO A 38 -15.20 30.99 -40.81
N SER A 39 -15.40 31.44 -39.60
CA SER A 39 -14.33 31.51 -38.59
C SER A 39 -14.00 30.07 -38.18
N VAL A 40 -12.81 29.62 -38.56
CA VAL A 40 -12.27 28.33 -38.15
C VAL A 40 -11.86 28.49 -36.68
N ALA A 41 -12.80 28.18 -35.76
CA ALA A 41 -12.46 27.86 -34.41
C ALA A 41 -11.71 26.52 -34.42
N ALA A 42 -10.41 26.57 -34.23
CA ALA A 42 -9.60 25.38 -34.01
C ALA A 42 -10.11 24.69 -32.74
N SER A 43 -10.99 23.71 -32.95
CA SER A 43 -11.35 22.75 -31.92
C SER A 43 -10.11 21.92 -31.66
N THR A 44 -9.38 22.21 -30.59
CA THR A 44 -8.38 21.31 -30.05
C THR A 44 -9.12 20.06 -29.61
N ALA A 45 -9.21 19.10 -30.51
CA ALA A 45 -9.61 17.73 -30.16
C ALA A 45 -8.58 17.25 -29.15
N SER A 46 -8.98 17.20 -27.89
CA SER A 46 -8.25 16.46 -26.86
C SER A 46 -8.17 15.03 -27.38
N ALA A 47 -6.97 14.63 -27.79
CA ALA A 47 -6.72 13.26 -28.23
C ALA A 47 -7.15 12.36 -27.07
N ALA A 48 -8.14 11.51 -27.30
CA ALA A 48 -8.55 10.49 -26.34
C ALA A 48 -7.31 9.67 -26.01
N ALA A 49 -6.89 9.73 -24.73
CA ALA A 49 -5.74 8.98 -24.25
C ALA A 49 -5.97 7.50 -24.58
N LYS A 50 -4.98 6.84 -25.18
CA LYS A 50 -5.03 5.38 -25.38
C LYS A 50 -5.31 4.73 -24.03
N PRO A 51 -6.14 3.64 -23.97
CA PRO A 51 -6.30 2.87 -22.74
C PRO A 51 -4.91 2.49 -22.24
N GLY A 52 -4.60 2.85 -20.96
CA GLY A 52 -3.32 2.51 -20.36
C GLY A 52 -3.20 1.00 -20.11
N ASP A 53 -1.98 0.50 -20.00
CA ASP A 53 -1.76 -0.88 -19.55
C ASP A 53 -2.30 -1.08 -18.14
N LYS A 54 -3.14 -2.09 -17.97
CA LYS A 54 -3.80 -2.37 -16.69
C LYS A 54 -2.84 -3.05 -15.73
N LEU A 55 -2.79 -2.52 -14.50
CA LEU A 55 -2.05 -3.10 -13.39
C LEU A 55 -2.94 -3.17 -12.16
N VAL A 56 -3.09 -4.35 -11.59
CA VAL A 56 -3.66 -4.52 -10.25
C VAL A 56 -2.52 -4.53 -9.25
N VAL A 57 -2.52 -3.54 -8.36
CA VAL A 57 -1.51 -3.36 -7.32
C VAL A 57 -2.16 -3.59 -5.95
N VAL A 58 -1.65 -4.58 -5.23
CA VAL A 58 -2.15 -4.90 -3.88
C VAL A 58 -1.22 -4.31 -2.84
N TYR A 59 -1.82 -3.84 -1.74
CA TYR A 59 -1.13 -3.40 -0.54
C TYR A 59 -1.82 -3.95 0.72
N SER A 60 -1.08 -4.05 1.84
CA SER A 60 -1.53 -4.87 2.98
C SER A 60 -2.18 -4.08 4.12
N THR A 61 -2.03 -2.76 4.18
CA THR A 61 -2.58 -1.96 5.28
C THR A 61 -2.78 -0.50 4.88
N ILE A 62 -3.68 0.21 5.58
CA ILE A 62 -3.79 1.66 5.45
C ILE A 62 -2.73 2.30 6.33
N ALA A 63 -1.69 2.85 5.71
CA ALA A 63 -0.60 3.59 6.35
C ALA A 63 -0.15 4.75 5.46
N SER A 64 0.28 5.86 6.06
CA SER A 64 0.70 7.06 5.31
C SER A 64 1.88 6.81 4.36
N LEU A 65 2.61 5.74 4.56
CA LEU A 65 3.69 5.31 3.70
C LEU A 65 3.23 4.87 2.30
N TYR A 66 1.94 4.51 2.13
CA TYR A 66 1.35 4.20 0.82
C TYR A 66 0.90 5.46 0.05
N LEU A 67 1.16 6.65 0.60
CA LEU A 67 0.80 7.90 -0.06
C LEU A 67 1.33 8.01 -1.50
N PRO A 68 2.58 7.60 -1.84
CA PRO A 68 3.02 7.56 -3.23
C PRO A 68 2.21 6.61 -4.12
N LEU A 69 1.78 5.46 -3.60
CA LEU A 69 0.91 4.53 -4.34
C LEU A 69 -0.45 5.18 -4.65
N TRP A 70 -1.04 5.85 -3.66
CA TRP A 70 -2.30 6.57 -3.85
C TRP A 70 -2.15 7.81 -4.75
N MET A 71 -0.99 8.48 -4.69
CA MET A 71 -0.63 9.56 -5.61
C MET A 71 -0.45 9.04 -7.05
N CYS A 72 0.09 7.83 -7.22
CA CYS A 72 0.20 7.15 -8.50
C CYS A 72 -1.19 6.90 -9.10
N SER A 73 -2.07 6.23 -8.37
CA SER A 73 -3.41 5.84 -8.84
C SER A 73 -4.36 7.04 -8.90
N ASP A 74 -4.80 7.52 -7.74
CA ASP A 74 -5.83 8.56 -7.62
C ASP A 74 -5.31 9.97 -7.89
N GLY A 75 -4.01 10.22 -7.64
CA GLY A 75 -3.34 11.47 -7.98
C GLY A 75 -2.98 11.60 -9.46
N GLY A 76 -3.24 10.56 -10.25
CA GLY A 76 -3.15 10.56 -11.71
C GLY A 76 -1.73 10.43 -12.29
N VAL A 77 -0.69 10.20 -11.46
CA VAL A 77 0.69 10.09 -11.96
C VAL A 77 0.86 8.85 -12.83
N CYS A 78 0.29 7.71 -12.45
CA CYS A 78 0.34 6.49 -13.24
C CYS A 78 -0.36 6.64 -14.60
N ALA A 79 -1.51 7.30 -14.64
CA ALA A 79 -2.25 7.52 -15.87
C ALA A 79 -1.46 8.36 -16.90
N ARG A 80 -0.67 9.35 -16.43
CA ARG A 80 0.23 10.14 -17.29
C ARG A 80 1.33 9.31 -17.93
N ASN A 81 1.75 8.24 -17.26
CA ASN A 81 2.73 7.28 -17.77
C ASN A 81 2.08 6.14 -18.58
N GLY A 82 0.80 6.29 -18.95
CA GLY A 82 0.07 5.30 -19.76
C GLY A 82 -0.26 4.02 -18.99
N LEU A 83 -0.47 4.10 -17.67
CA LEU A 83 -0.84 2.96 -16.82
C LEU A 83 -2.23 3.19 -16.21
N ASP A 84 -3.09 2.17 -16.30
CA ASP A 84 -4.36 2.08 -15.54
C ASP A 84 -4.12 1.24 -14.28
N VAL A 85 -3.79 1.92 -13.18
CA VAL A 85 -3.43 1.28 -11.91
C VAL A 85 -4.65 1.17 -11.01
N GLN A 86 -5.07 -0.06 -10.72
CA GLN A 86 -6.12 -0.38 -9.76
C GLN A 86 -5.51 -0.83 -8.44
N VAL A 87 -5.72 -0.07 -7.37
CA VAL A 87 -5.19 -0.41 -6.05
C VAL A 87 -6.20 -1.20 -5.22
N GLN A 88 -5.75 -2.28 -4.61
CA GLN A 88 -6.60 -3.15 -3.77
C GLN A 88 -5.95 -3.37 -2.41
N LEU A 89 -6.74 -3.20 -1.33
CA LEU A 89 -6.32 -3.52 0.02
C LEU A 89 -6.60 -5.00 0.30
N MET A 90 -5.55 -5.77 0.57
CA MET A 90 -5.64 -7.16 1.06
C MET A 90 -4.90 -7.26 2.40
N PRO A 91 -5.60 -7.27 3.55
CA PRO A 91 -4.97 -7.18 4.87
C PRO A 91 -4.13 -8.41 5.29
N SER A 92 -4.04 -9.43 4.45
CA SER A 92 -3.23 -10.62 4.68
C SER A 92 -2.27 -10.86 3.53
N SER A 93 -1.00 -11.08 3.84
CA SER A 93 0.04 -11.31 2.83
C SER A 93 -0.10 -12.65 2.11
N SER A 94 -0.60 -13.69 2.78
CA SER A 94 -0.70 -15.04 2.18
C SER A 94 -1.65 -15.08 0.96
N PRO A 95 -2.90 -14.59 1.02
CA PRO A 95 -3.75 -14.55 -0.17
C PRO A 95 -3.23 -13.57 -1.22
N ALA A 96 -2.59 -12.45 -0.84
CA ALA A 96 -1.99 -11.52 -1.80
C ALA A 96 -0.83 -12.17 -2.56
N LEU A 97 0.04 -12.91 -1.89
CA LEU A 97 1.12 -13.69 -2.52
C LEU A 97 0.57 -14.79 -3.42
N ALA A 98 -0.48 -15.50 -3.00
CA ALA A 98 -1.13 -16.51 -3.84
C ALA A 98 -1.69 -15.89 -5.13
N ALA A 99 -2.38 -14.74 -5.04
CA ALA A 99 -2.89 -14.00 -6.19
C ALA A 99 -1.76 -13.50 -7.12
N LEU A 100 -0.63 -13.05 -6.56
CA LEU A 100 0.55 -12.65 -7.33
C LEU A 100 1.15 -13.84 -8.10
N LEU A 101 1.28 -14.99 -7.45
CA LEU A 101 1.82 -16.20 -8.07
C LEU A 101 0.87 -16.78 -9.14
N ALA A 102 -0.44 -16.58 -8.98
CA ALA A 102 -1.47 -16.95 -9.96
C ALA A 102 -1.60 -15.94 -11.12
N ASN A 103 -0.86 -14.83 -11.12
CA ASN A 103 -0.98 -13.70 -12.06
C ASN A 103 -2.34 -12.97 -12.01
N GLU A 104 -3.12 -13.13 -10.95
CA GLU A 104 -4.37 -12.39 -10.73
C GLU A 104 -4.10 -10.93 -10.40
N ILE A 105 -2.94 -10.65 -9.79
CA ILE A 105 -2.39 -9.30 -9.58
C ILE A 105 -0.98 -9.24 -10.17
N GLN A 106 -0.51 -8.04 -10.53
CA GLN A 106 0.79 -7.86 -11.16
C GLN A 106 1.84 -7.37 -10.17
N VAL A 107 1.41 -6.58 -9.18
CA VAL A 107 2.32 -5.99 -8.20
C VAL A 107 1.76 -6.18 -6.79
N PHE A 108 2.61 -6.62 -5.87
CA PHE A 108 2.32 -6.59 -4.44
C PHE A 108 3.33 -5.68 -3.74
N GLN A 109 2.86 -4.61 -3.11
CA GLN A 109 3.68 -3.81 -2.21
C GLN A 109 3.67 -4.46 -0.82
N ALA A 110 4.60 -5.39 -0.65
CA ALA A 110 4.71 -6.29 0.50
C ALA A 110 5.69 -5.80 1.57
N SER A 111 5.71 -6.46 2.72
CA SER A 111 6.87 -6.42 3.60
C SER A 111 8.01 -7.27 3.02
N GLY A 112 9.26 -6.86 3.24
CA GLY A 112 10.41 -7.65 2.82
C GLY A 112 10.46 -9.03 3.48
N SER A 113 9.93 -9.16 4.70
CA SER A 113 9.82 -10.44 5.41
C SER A 113 8.91 -11.43 4.67
N ASP A 114 7.77 -10.95 4.13
CA ASP A 114 6.85 -11.78 3.36
C ASP A 114 7.48 -12.21 2.04
N VAL A 115 8.15 -11.28 1.34
CA VAL A 115 8.86 -11.55 0.08
C VAL A 115 9.98 -12.57 0.30
N LEU A 116 10.79 -12.36 1.36
CA LEU A 116 11.89 -13.27 1.74
C LEU A 116 11.36 -14.67 2.06
N SER A 117 10.30 -14.77 2.85
CA SER A 117 9.71 -16.05 3.24
C SER A 117 9.16 -16.80 2.03
N ALA A 118 8.46 -16.11 1.14
CA ALA A 118 7.92 -16.70 -0.08
C ALA A 118 9.03 -17.15 -1.03
N ALA A 119 10.07 -16.34 -1.23
CA ALA A 119 11.19 -16.66 -2.10
C ALA A 119 12.05 -17.81 -1.56
N ALA A 120 12.33 -17.85 -0.25
CA ALA A 120 12.99 -18.99 0.40
C ALA A 120 12.13 -20.26 0.35
N GLY A 121 10.81 -20.12 0.24
CA GLY A 121 9.86 -21.20 -0.02
C GLY A 121 9.84 -21.70 -1.47
N GLY A 122 10.52 -21.01 -2.39
CA GLY A 122 10.62 -21.36 -3.81
C GLY A 122 9.78 -20.49 -4.75
N ALA A 123 9.16 -19.43 -4.26
CA ALA A 123 8.45 -18.47 -5.13
C ALA A 123 9.44 -17.62 -5.93
N ASP A 124 9.23 -17.56 -7.25
CA ASP A 124 10.13 -16.81 -8.14
C ASP A 124 9.66 -15.33 -8.24
N LEU A 125 10.11 -14.55 -7.25
CA LEU A 125 9.76 -13.16 -7.06
C LEU A 125 10.95 -12.24 -7.33
N VAL A 126 10.64 -10.98 -7.69
CA VAL A 126 11.63 -9.91 -7.86
C VAL A 126 11.15 -8.66 -7.12
N ALA A 127 12.03 -8.10 -6.29
CA ALA A 127 11.86 -6.82 -5.63
C ALA A 127 12.48 -5.72 -6.51
N LEU A 128 11.66 -4.83 -7.03
CA LEU A 128 12.07 -3.75 -7.93
C LEU A 128 12.40 -2.46 -7.18
N ALA A 129 11.77 -2.22 -6.03
CA ALA A 129 11.99 -1.05 -5.20
C ALA A 129 11.64 -1.33 -3.74
N THR A 130 12.31 -0.61 -2.81
CA THR A 130 11.93 -0.54 -1.38
C THR A 130 11.51 0.89 -1.06
N MET A 131 10.20 1.14 -1.04
CA MET A 131 9.67 2.50 -0.92
C MET A 131 9.93 3.15 0.43
N ALA A 132 9.98 2.35 1.51
CA ALA A 132 10.25 2.81 2.87
C ALA A 132 11.31 1.93 3.55
N PRO A 133 12.62 2.30 3.45
CA PRO A 133 13.72 1.48 3.98
C PRO A 133 13.93 1.65 5.50
N VAL A 134 12.86 1.84 6.26
CA VAL A 134 12.89 2.09 7.71
C VAL A 134 11.86 1.24 8.44
N TYR A 135 12.02 1.09 9.76
CA TYR A 135 10.97 0.60 10.66
C TYR A 135 10.14 1.78 11.16
N PRO A 136 8.99 2.11 10.52
CA PRO A 136 8.25 3.34 10.77
C PRO A 136 7.32 3.20 11.98
N TYR A 137 7.84 2.66 13.08
CA TYR A 137 7.03 2.27 14.23
C TYR A 137 7.58 2.84 15.52
N LYS A 138 6.63 3.20 16.41
CA LYS A 138 6.87 3.33 17.83
C LYS A 138 6.23 2.16 18.56
N LEU A 139 6.86 1.69 19.64
CA LEU A 139 6.26 0.71 20.53
C LEU A 139 5.33 1.44 21.51
N GLU A 140 4.05 1.41 21.21
CA GLU A 140 2.99 2.00 22.03
C GLU A 140 2.53 1.00 23.10
N VAL A 141 2.36 1.48 24.32
CA VAL A 141 1.97 0.65 25.46
C VAL A 141 0.83 1.25 26.26
N SER A 142 0.17 0.41 27.03
CA SER A 142 -0.90 0.81 27.94
C SER A 142 -0.34 1.69 29.08
N PRO A 143 -1.20 2.56 29.67
CA PRO A 143 -0.77 3.55 30.68
C PRO A 143 -0.09 2.97 31.93
N ASP A 144 -0.32 1.70 32.24
CA ASP A 144 0.26 0.99 33.37
C ASP A 144 1.71 0.51 33.13
N ILE A 145 2.13 0.41 31.88
CA ILE A 145 3.51 0.06 31.50
C ILE A 145 4.35 1.33 31.52
N LYS A 146 5.24 1.49 32.48
CA LYS A 146 6.07 2.69 32.63
C LYS A 146 7.51 2.50 32.16
N THR A 147 7.99 1.28 32.25
CA THR A 147 9.36 0.91 31.90
C THR A 147 9.36 -0.34 31.03
N PRO A 148 10.43 -0.61 30.30
CA PRO A 148 10.57 -1.87 29.55
C PRO A 148 10.44 -3.12 30.42
N ALA A 149 10.82 -3.06 31.70
CA ALA A 149 10.71 -4.19 32.64
C ALA A 149 9.26 -4.60 32.91
N ASP A 150 8.32 -3.65 32.83
CA ASP A 150 6.88 -3.90 33.05
C ASP A 150 6.25 -4.72 31.93
N LEU A 151 6.95 -4.88 30.79
CA LEU A 151 6.51 -5.73 29.67
C LEU A 151 6.64 -7.23 29.99
N LYS A 152 7.42 -7.63 31.02
CA LYS A 152 7.55 -9.07 31.35
C LYS A 152 6.20 -9.70 31.70
N GLY A 153 5.92 -10.83 31.08
CA GLY A 153 4.65 -11.54 31.23
C GLY A 153 3.47 -10.88 30.49
N LYS A 154 3.69 -9.80 29.74
CA LYS A 154 2.66 -9.10 28.98
C LYS A 154 2.59 -9.61 27.53
N LYS A 155 1.61 -9.07 26.77
CA LYS A 155 1.35 -9.40 25.37
C LYS A 155 1.54 -8.18 24.51
N LEU A 156 2.27 -8.35 23.37
CA LEU A 156 2.32 -7.36 22.31
C LEU A 156 1.51 -7.85 21.11
N GLY A 157 0.68 -6.98 20.56
CA GLY A 157 -0.06 -7.24 19.32
C GLY A 157 0.82 -7.03 18.09
N ILE A 158 0.86 -8.03 17.21
CA ILE A 158 1.53 -7.99 15.90
C ILE A 158 0.52 -8.24 14.79
N GLY A 159 0.88 -7.96 13.54
CA GLY A 159 0.03 -8.27 12.38
C GLY A 159 -0.07 -9.77 12.16
N SER A 160 1.03 -10.38 11.84
CA SER A 160 1.23 -11.83 11.74
C SER A 160 2.68 -12.19 12.09
N ILE A 161 2.89 -13.44 12.45
CA ILE A 161 4.25 -13.95 12.72
C ILE A 161 5.08 -13.80 11.44
N GLY A 162 6.24 -13.15 11.57
CA GLY A 162 7.19 -12.92 10.50
C GLY A 162 6.93 -11.67 9.66
N ASP A 163 5.85 -10.92 9.88
CA ASP A 163 5.65 -9.65 9.19
C ASP A 163 6.54 -8.51 9.76
N THR A 164 6.51 -7.34 9.14
CA THR A 164 7.33 -6.19 9.58
C THR A 164 7.01 -5.77 11.02
N SER A 165 5.77 -5.93 11.51
CA SER A 165 5.41 -5.57 12.88
C SER A 165 5.95 -6.57 13.90
N ASP A 166 6.04 -7.85 13.56
CA ASP A 166 6.69 -8.87 14.38
C ASP A 166 8.20 -8.60 14.50
N VAL A 167 8.85 -8.39 13.35
CA VAL A 167 10.30 -8.07 13.33
C VAL A 167 10.59 -6.80 14.13
N ALA A 168 9.79 -5.74 13.95
CA ALA A 168 9.94 -4.49 14.69
C ALA A 168 9.71 -4.67 16.18
N SER A 169 8.69 -5.44 16.60
CA SER A 169 8.45 -5.75 18.02
C SER A 169 9.62 -6.50 18.65
N ARG A 170 10.17 -7.48 17.95
CA ARG A 170 11.36 -8.23 18.38
C ARG A 170 12.60 -7.33 18.47
N LEU A 171 12.76 -6.38 17.54
CA LEU A 171 13.85 -5.40 17.59
C LEU A 171 13.72 -4.51 18.83
N ALA A 172 12.52 -3.97 19.10
CA ALA A 172 12.25 -3.20 20.30
C ALA A 172 12.52 -4.00 21.59
N LEU A 173 12.03 -5.23 21.68
CA LEU A 173 12.28 -6.08 22.85
C LEU A 173 13.77 -6.37 23.06
N ARG A 174 14.51 -6.66 21.97
CA ARG A 174 15.97 -6.87 22.04
C ARG A 174 16.71 -5.63 22.55
N SER A 175 16.30 -4.43 22.15
CA SER A 175 16.93 -3.18 22.65
C SER A 175 16.75 -2.98 24.15
N PHE A 176 15.73 -3.60 24.73
CA PHE A 176 15.47 -3.62 26.17
C PHE A 176 16.09 -4.81 26.91
N GLY A 177 16.79 -5.70 26.22
CA GLY A 177 17.30 -6.95 26.78
C GLY A 177 16.21 -8.00 27.04
N LEU A 178 15.00 -7.84 26.47
CA LEU A 178 13.89 -8.76 26.60
C LEU A 178 13.85 -9.74 25.41
N GLN A 179 13.35 -10.95 25.68
CA GLN A 179 13.20 -11.99 24.66
C GLN A 179 11.70 -12.20 24.33
N ALA A 180 11.38 -12.05 23.04
CA ALA A 180 10.07 -12.43 22.54
C ALA A 180 9.80 -13.93 22.79
N GLU A 181 8.57 -14.27 23.08
CA GLU A 181 8.02 -15.61 23.41
C GLU A 181 8.48 -16.16 24.76
N LYS A 182 9.54 -15.60 25.36
CA LYS A 182 10.00 -15.99 26.69
C LYS A 182 9.58 -14.99 27.75
N ASP A 183 9.92 -13.72 27.56
CA ASP A 183 9.61 -12.64 28.50
C ASP A 183 8.31 -11.93 28.15
N VAL A 184 7.98 -11.84 26.85
CA VAL A 184 6.83 -11.11 26.30
C VAL A 184 6.21 -11.93 25.19
N ALA A 185 4.92 -12.25 25.30
CA ALA A 185 4.20 -12.99 24.26
C ALA A 185 3.88 -12.07 23.04
N LEU A 186 4.06 -12.55 21.82
CA LEU A 186 3.61 -11.89 20.60
C LEU A 186 2.32 -12.53 20.10
N VAL A 187 1.27 -11.71 19.92
CA VAL A 187 -0.07 -12.18 19.54
C VAL A 187 -0.45 -11.62 18.18
N ALA A 188 -0.68 -12.48 17.22
CA ALA A 188 -1.15 -12.08 15.89
C ALA A 188 -2.62 -11.60 15.99
N VAL A 189 -2.84 -10.32 15.70
CA VAL A 189 -4.15 -9.65 15.79
C VAL A 189 -4.56 -8.93 14.50
N GLY A 190 -3.68 -8.89 13.49
CA GLY A 190 -3.98 -8.31 12.19
C GLY A 190 -3.36 -6.93 11.96
N GLY A 191 -3.88 -6.17 11.00
CA GLY A 191 -3.36 -4.87 10.57
C GLY A 191 -3.38 -3.79 11.66
N VAL A 192 -2.87 -2.58 11.33
CA VAL A 192 -2.78 -1.47 12.31
C VAL A 192 -4.10 -1.18 13.02
N PRO A 193 -5.28 -1.11 12.33
CA PRO A 193 -6.53 -0.83 13.02
C PRO A 193 -6.89 -1.90 14.07
N GLN A 194 -6.66 -3.18 13.76
CA GLN A 194 -6.94 -4.30 14.67
C GLN A 194 -5.98 -4.28 15.87
N ARG A 195 -4.69 -4.01 15.65
CA ARG A 195 -3.72 -3.89 16.73
C ARG A 195 -4.04 -2.75 17.68
N VAL A 196 -4.41 -1.58 17.15
CA VAL A 196 -4.85 -0.43 17.94
C VAL A 196 -6.11 -0.76 18.75
N ALA A 197 -7.09 -1.46 18.15
CA ALA A 197 -8.28 -1.89 18.86
C ALA A 197 -7.96 -2.89 19.98
N ALA A 198 -7.05 -3.85 19.75
CA ALA A 198 -6.62 -4.82 20.74
C ALA A 198 -5.89 -4.16 21.93
N LEU A 199 -5.05 -3.13 21.67
CA LEU A 199 -4.42 -2.35 22.72
C LEU A 199 -5.43 -1.54 23.54
N LYS A 200 -6.37 -0.85 22.87
CA LYS A 200 -7.42 -0.07 23.54
C LYS A 200 -8.36 -0.91 24.38
N SER A 201 -8.63 -2.15 24.00
CA SER A 201 -9.48 -3.08 24.77
C SER A 201 -8.72 -3.79 25.89
N GLY A 202 -7.38 -3.64 25.97
CA GLY A 202 -6.55 -4.36 26.95
C GLY A 202 -6.29 -5.84 26.59
N ALA A 203 -6.69 -6.29 25.39
CA ALA A 203 -6.38 -7.64 24.93
C ALA A 203 -4.87 -7.87 24.76
N VAL A 204 -4.14 -6.81 24.43
CA VAL A 204 -2.68 -6.72 24.49
C VAL A 204 -2.27 -5.46 25.25
N GLN A 205 -1.06 -5.44 25.83
CA GLN A 205 -0.55 -4.32 26.61
C GLN A 205 0.40 -3.42 25.83
N GLY A 206 0.73 -3.80 24.61
CA GLY A 206 1.49 -2.95 23.70
C GLY A 206 1.33 -3.42 22.26
N THR A 207 1.69 -2.55 21.35
CA THR A 207 1.80 -2.85 19.91
C THR A 207 2.71 -1.85 19.21
N VAL A 208 3.26 -2.21 18.09
CA VAL A 208 3.95 -1.25 17.24
C VAL A 208 2.93 -0.51 16.37
N SER A 209 3.00 0.81 16.32
CA SER A 209 2.13 1.65 15.52
C SER A 209 2.89 2.77 14.82
N SER A 210 2.32 3.28 13.75
CA SER A 210 2.85 4.39 12.95
C SER A 210 1.84 5.54 12.89
N PRO A 211 2.28 6.77 12.49
CA PRO A 211 1.35 7.87 12.29
C PRO A 211 0.22 7.55 11.29
N PRO A 212 -1.00 8.03 11.57
CA PRO A 212 -1.43 8.87 12.70
C PRO A 212 -1.86 8.07 13.94
N SER A 213 -1.78 6.74 13.91
CA SER A 213 -2.35 5.87 14.96
C SER A 213 -1.69 6.10 16.33
N ASN A 214 -0.36 6.29 16.36
CA ASN A 214 0.35 6.61 17.60
C ASN A 214 -0.13 7.93 18.22
N LEU A 215 -0.30 9.00 17.43
CA LEU A 215 -0.83 10.27 17.93
C LEU A 215 -2.21 10.12 18.55
N ASN A 216 -3.07 9.30 17.96
CA ASN A 216 -4.40 9.03 18.50
C ASN A 216 -4.34 8.20 19.79
N LEU A 217 -3.39 7.29 19.91
CA LEU A 217 -3.15 6.54 21.14
C LEU A 217 -2.63 7.45 22.26
N GLU A 218 -1.69 8.35 21.97
CA GLU A 218 -1.17 9.32 22.93
C GLU A 218 -2.26 10.22 23.51
N LYS A 219 -3.20 10.70 22.68
CA LYS A 219 -4.38 11.47 23.13
C LYS A 219 -5.30 10.68 24.07
N LEU A 220 -5.24 9.36 24.05
CA LEU A 220 -6.02 8.47 24.93
C LEU A 220 -5.23 7.98 26.16
N GLY A 221 -4.03 8.53 26.40
CA GLY A 221 -3.19 8.21 27.56
C GLY A 221 -2.24 7.04 27.35
N PHE A 222 -2.22 6.40 26.19
CA PHE A 222 -1.15 5.47 25.81
C PHE A 222 0.13 6.25 25.55
N HIS A 223 1.27 5.60 25.55
CA HIS A 223 2.54 6.27 25.27
C HIS A 223 3.56 5.34 24.63
N SER A 224 4.57 5.93 24.00
CA SER A 224 5.67 5.21 23.37
C SER A 224 6.78 4.90 24.36
N LEU A 225 7.23 3.64 24.42
CA LEU A 225 8.45 3.25 25.14
C LEU A 225 9.71 3.48 24.30
N VAL A 226 9.62 3.35 23.00
CA VAL A 226 10.75 3.55 22.08
C VAL A 226 10.25 3.88 20.67
N ASP A 227 10.97 4.75 19.99
CA ASP A 227 10.87 4.93 18.55
C ASP A 227 11.84 3.96 17.87
N ILE A 228 11.29 2.97 17.14
CA ILE A 228 12.09 1.89 16.56
C ILE A 228 12.97 2.40 15.42
N ALA A 229 12.57 3.49 14.75
CA ALA A 229 13.39 4.12 13.72
C ALA A 229 14.74 4.61 14.27
N THR A 230 14.81 4.95 15.59
CA THR A 230 16.05 5.41 16.25
C THR A 230 17.00 4.29 16.69
N LEU A 231 16.54 3.03 16.65
CA LEU A 231 17.37 1.89 17.08
C LEU A 231 18.45 1.51 16.07
N GLY A 232 18.47 2.17 14.92
CA GLY A 232 19.31 1.79 13.80
C GLY A 232 18.76 0.53 13.11
N GLY A 233 19.02 0.40 11.86
CA GLY A 233 18.52 -0.73 11.07
C GLY A 233 17.81 -0.25 9.82
N SER A 234 17.96 -1.02 8.79
CA SER A 234 17.29 -0.79 7.52
C SER A 234 16.25 -1.89 7.32
N SER A 235 15.05 -1.50 6.94
CA SER A 235 13.95 -2.43 6.75
C SER A 235 13.51 -2.45 5.29
N ALA A 236 13.36 -3.61 4.70
CA ALA A 236 12.67 -3.76 3.44
C ALA A 236 11.15 -3.61 3.68
N ASN A 237 10.67 -2.37 3.74
CA ASN A 237 9.25 -2.08 3.94
C ASN A 237 8.64 -1.49 2.67
N GLN A 238 7.41 -1.93 2.34
CA GLN A 238 6.72 -1.58 1.08
C GLN A 238 7.56 -1.89 -0.16
N VAL A 239 7.98 -3.14 -0.25
CA VAL A 239 8.75 -3.65 -1.38
C VAL A 239 7.83 -3.81 -2.58
N VAL A 240 8.14 -3.14 -3.67
CA VAL A 240 7.47 -3.33 -4.96
C VAL A 240 7.90 -4.68 -5.51
N THR A 241 7.02 -5.67 -5.38
CA THR A 241 7.31 -7.07 -5.71
C THR A 241 6.47 -7.52 -6.89
N VAL A 242 7.10 -8.18 -7.82
CA VAL A 242 6.49 -8.78 -9.02
C VAL A 242 6.94 -10.24 -9.17
N LYS A 243 6.22 -11.01 -9.97
CA LYS A 243 6.64 -12.35 -10.38
C LYS A 243 7.66 -12.25 -11.52
N ARG A 244 8.71 -13.05 -11.51
CA ARG A 244 9.80 -12.95 -12.49
C ARG A 244 9.37 -13.23 -13.93
N ASP A 245 8.52 -14.20 -14.16
CA ASP A 245 8.03 -14.50 -15.51
C ASP A 245 7.18 -13.34 -16.06
N TRP A 246 6.31 -12.74 -15.23
CA TRP A 246 5.58 -11.55 -15.61
C TRP A 246 6.53 -10.39 -15.93
N LEU A 247 7.54 -10.16 -15.09
CA LEU A 247 8.54 -9.12 -15.30
C LEU A 247 9.26 -9.30 -16.64
N ASN A 248 9.67 -10.53 -16.95
CA ASN A 248 10.38 -10.83 -18.20
C ASN A 248 9.54 -10.51 -19.46
N ALA A 249 8.23 -10.71 -19.37
CA ALA A 249 7.30 -10.43 -20.45
C ALA A 249 6.86 -8.95 -20.54
N HIS A 250 7.02 -8.15 -19.44
CA HIS A 250 6.43 -6.81 -19.32
C HIS A 250 7.43 -5.78 -18.75
N LYS A 251 8.70 -5.84 -19.14
CA LYS A 251 9.76 -4.95 -18.62
C LYS A 251 9.46 -3.47 -18.81
N ASP A 252 8.85 -3.10 -19.94
CA ASP A 252 8.46 -1.71 -20.24
C ASP A 252 7.35 -1.23 -19.28
N VAL A 253 6.36 -2.06 -19.00
CA VAL A 253 5.28 -1.77 -18.04
C VAL A 253 5.84 -1.63 -16.63
N ALA A 254 6.72 -2.54 -16.21
CA ALA A 254 7.40 -2.49 -14.93
C ALA A 254 8.26 -1.22 -14.79
N GLN A 255 8.99 -0.83 -15.84
CA GLN A 255 9.77 0.42 -15.83
C GLN A 255 8.87 1.64 -15.69
N ARG A 256 7.80 1.74 -16.47
CA ARG A 256 6.83 2.85 -16.37
C ARG A 256 6.16 2.90 -14.98
N TYR A 257 5.93 1.74 -14.34
CA TYR A 257 5.41 1.71 -12.99
C TYR A 257 6.43 2.25 -11.97
N ILE A 258 7.69 1.83 -12.03
CA ILE A 258 8.75 2.36 -11.15
C ILE A 258 8.98 3.86 -11.41
N ASP A 259 8.97 4.31 -12.67
CA ASP A 259 9.01 5.72 -13.04
C ASP A 259 7.89 6.51 -12.36
N SER A 260 6.66 5.99 -12.46
CA SER A 260 5.49 6.58 -11.84
C SER A 260 5.61 6.63 -10.32
N MET A 261 6.20 5.61 -9.69
CA MET A 261 6.39 5.59 -8.24
C MET A 261 7.40 6.66 -7.79
N LEU A 262 8.53 6.86 -8.49
CA LEU A 262 9.49 7.91 -8.16
C LEU A 262 8.86 9.30 -8.36
N GLN A 263 8.19 9.54 -9.48
CA GLN A 263 7.44 10.77 -9.72
C GLN A 263 6.34 11.01 -8.69
N SER A 264 5.67 9.94 -8.24
CA SER A 264 4.66 10.02 -7.18
C SER A 264 5.29 10.40 -5.84
N VAL A 265 6.49 9.92 -5.52
CA VAL A 265 7.24 10.38 -4.33
C VAL A 265 7.55 11.87 -4.44
N ALA A 266 8.09 12.33 -5.58
CA ALA A 266 8.40 13.73 -5.81
C ALA A 266 7.14 14.61 -5.69
N LYS A 267 6.03 14.22 -6.34
CA LYS A 267 4.76 14.94 -6.25
C LYS A 267 4.17 14.91 -4.84
N THR A 268 4.23 13.79 -4.15
CA THR A 268 3.78 13.69 -2.74
C THR A 268 4.50 14.71 -1.86
N LYS A 269 5.81 14.89 -2.03
CA LYS A 269 6.60 15.86 -1.27
C LYS A 269 6.32 17.31 -1.69
N ALA A 270 6.03 17.55 -2.96
CA ALA A 270 5.79 18.90 -3.50
C ALA A 270 4.35 19.40 -3.27
N ASP A 271 3.35 18.51 -3.32
CA ASP A 271 1.93 18.86 -3.22
C ASP A 271 1.32 18.34 -1.90
N LYS A 272 1.55 19.09 -0.83
CA LYS A 272 1.00 18.78 0.51
C LYS A 272 -0.53 18.77 0.52
N ALA A 273 -1.18 19.65 -0.23
CA ALA A 273 -2.64 19.76 -0.22
C ALA A 273 -3.30 18.51 -0.82
N GLN A 274 -2.85 18.06 -2.00
CA GLN A 274 -3.34 16.83 -2.61
C GLN A 274 -2.98 15.61 -1.77
N SER A 275 -1.80 15.58 -1.18
CA SER A 275 -1.35 14.50 -0.29
C SER A 275 -2.24 14.35 0.94
N ILE A 276 -2.60 15.45 1.61
CA ILE A 276 -3.53 15.43 2.75
C ILE A 276 -4.94 15.01 2.30
N ALA A 277 -5.41 15.45 1.14
CA ALA A 277 -6.70 15.01 0.60
C ALA A 277 -6.74 13.50 0.37
N LEU A 278 -5.67 12.91 -0.15
CA LEU A 278 -5.53 11.46 -0.31
C LEU A 278 -5.50 10.74 1.05
N LEU A 279 -4.73 11.25 2.02
CA LEU A 279 -4.73 10.69 3.38
C LEU A 279 -6.14 10.68 3.98
N LYS A 280 -6.87 11.80 3.92
CA LYS A 280 -8.25 11.89 4.39
C LYS A 280 -9.16 10.84 3.73
N LYS A 281 -9.04 10.69 2.41
CA LYS A 281 -9.80 9.71 1.63
C LYS A 281 -9.56 8.29 2.14
N TYR A 282 -8.30 7.86 2.22
CA TYR A 282 -7.95 6.48 2.55
C TYR A 282 -8.12 6.15 4.03
N TYR A 283 -7.81 7.09 4.93
CA TYR A 283 -8.07 6.93 6.37
C TYR A 283 -9.53 7.15 6.75
N LYS A 284 -10.38 7.65 5.83
CA LYS A 284 -11.77 8.05 6.09
C LYS A 284 -11.85 8.99 7.31
N SER A 285 -10.96 9.96 7.38
CA SER A 285 -10.79 10.88 8.50
C SER A 285 -10.75 12.32 8.03
N ASN A 286 -11.40 13.21 8.78
CA ASN A 286 -11.35 14.65 8.57
C ASN A 286 -10.46 15.38 9.59
N ASP A 287 -9.66 14.65 10.38
CA ASP A 287 -8.71 15.24 11.36
C ASP A 287 -7.49 15.80 10.60
N ASP A 288 -7.51 17.10 10.32
CA ASP A 288 -6.43 17.80 9.60
C ASP A 288 -5.09 17.71 10.32
N ALA A 289 -5.08 17.79 11.64
CA ALA A 289 -3.86 17.73 12.44
C ALA A 289 -3.22 16.34 12.34
N ALA A 290 -4.03 15.29 12.50
CA ALA A 290 -3.56 13.90 12.36
C ALA A 290 -3.06 13.60 10.95
N MET A 291 -3.75 14.08 9.92
CA MET A 291 -3.33 13.87 8.52
C MET A 291 -2.08 14.67 8.17
N SER A 292 -1.95 15.91 8.68
CA SER A 292 -0.73 16.70 8.50
C SER A 292 0.48 16.05 9.19
N PHE A 293 0.30 15.53 10.40
CA PHE A 293 1.33 14.79 11.11
C PHE A 293 1.76 13.52 10.36
N ALA A 294 0.78 12.75 9.86
CA ALA A 294 1.04 11.55 9.06
C ALA A 294 1.79 11.87 7.76
N TYR A 295 1.42 12.98 7.10
CA TYR A 295 2.12 13.49 5.92
C TYR A 295 3.57 13.86 6.21
N ASP A 296 3.78 14.68 7.25
CA ASP A 296 5.11 15.16 7.61
C ASP A 296 6.04 13.99 7.96
N TYR A 297 5.55 13.02 8.73
CA TYR A 297 6.28 11.79 9.03
C TYR A 297 6.61 10.99 7.76
N ALA A 298 5.62 10.73 6.91
CA ALA A 298 5.81 9.94 5.71
C ALA A 298 6.86 10.56 4.78
N THR A 299 6.79 11.88 4.57
CA THR A 299 7.62 12.58 3.58
C THR A 299 9.03 12.93 4.06
N LYS A 300 9.20 13.14 5.38
CA LYS A 300 10.49 13.58 5.95
C LYS A 300 11.31 12.41 6.48
N GLU A 301 10.64 11.38 7.06
CA GLU A 301 11.32 10.36 7.85
C GLU A 301 11.32 8.98 7.17
N ALA A 302 10.31 8.66 6.34
CA ALA A 302 10.09 7.28 5.99
C ALA A 302 10.20 6.95 4.49
N ILE A 303 9.62 7.79 3.62
CA ILE A 303 9.57 7.51 2.19
C ILE A 303 10.87 7.92 1.51
N SER A 304 11.54 6.96 0.87
CA SER A 304 12.77 7.19 0.12
C SER A 304 12.48 7.87 -1.22
N SER A 305 13.25 8.91 -1.56
CA SER A 305 13.23 9.50 -2.91
C SER A 305 13.93 8.60 -3.93
N GLN A 306 14.90 7.80 -3.49
CA GLN A 306 15.60 6.83 -4.31
C GLN A 306 15.43 5.44 -3.69
N PRO A 307 14.32 4.74 -3.99
CA PRO A 307 13.90 3.53 -3.28
C PRO A 307 14.64 2.27 -3.77
N PHE A 308 15.97 2.28 -3.76
CA PHE A 308 16.77 1.13 -4.16
C PHE A 308 16.49 -0.09 -3.25
N PRO A 309 16.19 -1.27 -3.81
CA PRO A 309 16.15 -2.50 -3.05
C PRO A 309 17.59 -2.94 -2.76
N LYS A 310 17.90 -3.21 -1.48
CA LYS A 310 19.25 -3.55 -1.01
C LYS A 310 19.24 -4.73 -0.07
N VAL A 311 20.32 -5.54 -0.09
CA VAL A 311 20.45 -6.74 0.74
C VAL A 311 20.37 -6.43 2.24
N GLU A 312 21.01 -5.35 2.70
CA GLU A 312 21.04 -4.95 4.10
C GLU A 312 19.65 -4.66 4.67
N GLN A 313 18.67 -4.28 3.83
CA GLN A 313 17.30 -4.01 4.26
C GLN A 313 16.57 -5.28 4.75
N PHE A 314 17.08 -6.45 4.41
CA PHE A 314 16.51 -7.75 4.79
C PHE A 314 17.21 -8.38 6.00
N ALA A 315 18.29 -7.78 6.51
CA ALA A 315 19.14 -8.39 7.54
C ALA A 315 18.38 -8.79 8.82
N ASP A 316 17.53 -7.90 9.34
CA ASP A 316 16.73 -8.19 10.54
C ASP A 316 15.66 -9.26 10.29
N ALA A 317 15.06 -9.27 9.09
CA ALA A 317 14.12 -10.30 8.69
C ALA A 317 14.81 -11.66 8.60
N VAL A 318 15.98 -11.73 7.97
CA VAL A 318 16.81 -12.95 7.93
C VAL A 318 17.15 -13.42 9.36
N ALA A 319 17.67 -12.53 10.20
CA ALA A 319 18.05 -12.86 11.58
C ALA A 319 16.88 -13.34 12.45
N THR A 320 15.67 -12.85 12.17
CA THR A 320 14.47 -13.23 12.90
C THR A 320 13.88 -14.53 12.39
N LEU A 321 13.66 -14.63 11.08
CA LEU A 321 12.91 -15.72 10.46
C LEU A 321 13.73 -16.99 10.30
N SER A 322 15.08 -16.91 10.20
CA SER A 322 15.95 -18.07 10.13
C SER A 322 15.86 -18.99 11.35
N LYS A 323 15.39 -18.45 12.49
CA LYS A 323 15.18 -19.24 13.72
C LYS A 323 14.04 -20.24 13.60
N THR A 324 13.04 -19.96 12.78
CA THR A 324 11.86 -20.81 12.55
C THR A 324 11.84 -21.43 11.17
N ASN A 325 12.59 -20.88 10.20
CA ASN A 325 12.69 -21.38 8.84
C ASN A 325 14.18 -21.47 8.41
N PRO A 326 14.82 -22.65 8.51
CA PRO A 326 16.23 -22.83 8.16
C PRO A 326 16.57 -22.47 6.70
N LYS A 327 15.60 -22.56 5.76
CA LYS A 327 15.82 -22.17 4.36
C LYS A 327 16.18 -20.71 4.22
N ILE A 328 15.72 -19.84 5.12
CA ILE A 328 16.02 -18.41 5.10
C ILE A 328 17.47 -18.15 5.51
N ALA A 329 18.03 -18.96 6.41
CA ALA A 329 19.42 -18.82 6.85
C ALA A 329 20.45 -18.95 5.71
N THR A 330 20.14 -19.74 4.69
CA THR A 330 21.01 -20.00 3.53
C THR A 330 20.52 -19.32 2.25
N PHE A 331 19.43 -18.54 2.32
CA PHE A 331 18.88 -17.90 1.16
C PHE A 331 19.69 -16.66 0.76
N ASP A 332 20.09 -16.61 -0.50
CA ASP A 332 20.80 -15.46 -1.07
C ASP A 332 19.78 -14.39 -1.49
N VAL A 333 19.63 -13.37 -0.66
CA VAL A 333 18.69 -12.26 -0.87
C VAL A 333 18.98 -11.50 -2.18
N SER A 334 20.23 -11.45 -2.64
CA SER A 334 20.56 -10.74 -3.87
C SER A 334 19.83 -11.27 -5.10
N LYS A 335 19.45 -12.56 -5.09
CA LYS A 335 18.73 -13.22 -6.20
C LYS A 335 17.32 -12.68 -6.45
N ILE A 336 16.73 -12.04 -5.46
CA ILE A 336 15.39 -11.45 -5.58
C ILE A 336 15.40 -9.94 -5.76
N LEU A 337 16.56 -9.29 -5.87
CA LEU A 337 16.66 -7.85 -6.02
C LEU A 337 16.99 -7.47 -7.46
N ASP A 338 16.27 -6.49 -8.01
CA ASP A 338 16.64 -5.86 -9.27
C ASP A 338 16.58 -4.32 -9.13
N PRO A 339 17.69 -3.67 -8.77
CA PRO A 339 17.76 -2.23 -8.61
C PRO A 339 17.82 -1.48 -9.95
N SER A 340 17.93 -2.16 -11.10
CA SER A 340 18.14 -1.53 -12.40
C SER A 340 17.01 -0.61 -12.82
N PHE A 341 15.77 -0.93 -12.44
CA PHE A 341 14.58 -0.12 -12.71
C PHE A 341 14.62 1.23 -11.99
N VAL A 342 14.99 1.23 -10.71
CA VAL A 342 15.19 2.46 -9.92
C VAL A 342 16.38 3.24 -10.47
N GLN A 343 17.49 2.57 -10.79
CA GLN A 343 18.66 3.22 -11.37
C GLN A 343 18.33 3.91 -12.70
N SER A 344 17.55 3.25 -13.56
CA SER A 344 17.07 3.85 -14.82
C SER A 344 16.23 5.10 -14.58
N ALA A 345 15.32 5.08 -13.61
CA ALA A 345 14.49 6.23 -13.27
C ALA A 345 15.31 7.41 -12.67
N VAL A 346 16.25 7.11 -11.77
CA VAL A 346 17.15 8.10 -11.15
C VAL A 346 18.06 8.74 -12.19
N ASN A 347 18.61 7.97 -13.14
CA ASN A 347 19.43 8.51 -14.23
C ASN A 347 18.67 9.50 -15.13
N ARG A 348 17.33 9.41 -15.14
CA ARG A 348 16.44 10.34 -15.84
C ARG A 348 15.89 11.44 -14.92
N HIS A 349 16.38 11.55 -13.69
CA HIS A 349 16.01 12.55 -12.68
C HIS A 349 14.52 12.54 -12.29
N LEU A 350 13.84 11.37 -12.36
CA LEU A 350 12.43 11.26 -12.04
C LEU A 350 12.13 11.31 -10.53
N ASP A 351 13.17 11.16 -9.70
CA ASP A 351 13.13 11.28 -8.24
C ASP A 351 13.06 12.74 -7.75
N THR A 352 13.41 13.71 -8.60
CA THR A 352 13.48 15.13 -8.25
C THR A 352 12.51 16.01 -9.03
N GLN A 353 11.92 15.51 -10.12
CA GLN A 353 11.00 16.26 -10.96
C GLN A 353 9.55 15.92 -10.61
N PRO A 354 8.83 16.79 -9.88
CA PRO A 354 7.40 16.60 -9.66
C PRO A 354 6.66 16.72 -10.99
N VAL A 355 5.82 15.76 -11.27
CA VAL A 355 4.91 15.82 -12.41
C VAL A 355 3.80 16.83 -12.08
N PRO A 356 3.42 17.72 -13.01
CA PRO A 356 2.38 18.72 -12.81
C PRO A 356 1.05 18.17 -12.34
#